data_4f6cebe1aca3732cf66bb6f95139799d
#
_entry.id   4f6cebe1aca3732cf66bb6f95139799d
#
_cell.length_a   1.000
_cell.length_b   1.000
_cell.length_c   1.000
_cell.angle_alpha   90.00
_cell.angle_beta   90.00
_cell.angle_gamma   90.00
#
_symmetry.space_group_name_H-M   'P 1'
#
loop_
_entity.id
_entity.type
_entity.pdbx_description
1 polymer ?
#
loop_
_entity_poly.entity_id
_entity_poly.type
_entity_poly.pdbx_seq_one_letter_code
_entity_poly.pdbx_strand_id
1 'polypeptide(L)'
;MRILDTASAEYLSAHTGVASRHMVHVIGRNRETGAQEALGLWQGDDHLTIAINGANRTYYGAGGLIGVEPIRAGIGLEVRMLQATLSPLTPEVALLLRGYDTRLAPAEVHRGLLSLETGQLIAEPIRVFRGWVDEVKIKTGEVGGTSEATVTLASAARGLTRALTLTRSDTEMRRRNAGDRFRDYADIAGEVGVWWGEKRERA
;
A
#
# COMPACT_ATOMS: atom_id res chain seq x y z
N MET A 1 -17.77 5.86 6.05
CA MET A 1 -18.70 4.77 5.73
C MET A 1 -18.12 4.01 4.55
N ARG A 2 -17.92 2.69 4.63
CA ARG A 2 -17.49 1.91 3.47
C ARG A 2 -18.71 1.66 2.59
N ILE A 3 -18.60 1.96 1.31
CA ILE A 3 -19.62 1.61 0.33
C ILE A 3 -19.37 0.14 -0.02
N LEU A 4 -20.33 -0.72 0.31
CA LEU A 4 -20.36 -2.11 -0.11
C LEU A 4 -21.14 -2.19 -1.42
N ASP A 5 -20.73 -3.10 -2.27
CA ASP A 5 -21.52 -3.48 -3.42
C ASP A 5 -22.81 -4.21 -2.99
N THR A 6 -23.82 -4.22 -3.83
CA THR A 6 -25.15 -4.79 -3.50
C THR A 6 -25.09 -6.25 -3.12
N ALA A 7 -24.33 -7.08 -3.85
CA ALA A 7 -24.22 -8.51 -3.58
C ALA A 7 -23.56 -8.79 -2.22
N SER A 8 -22.49 -8.05 -1.90
CA SER A 8 -21.82 -8.14 -0.59
C SER A 8 -22.73 -7.68 0.55
N ALA A 9 -23.54 -6.63 0.33
CA ALA A 9 -24.47 -6.12 1.34
C ALA A 9 -25.60 -7.12 1.62
N GLU A 10 -26.18 -7.70 0.59
CA GLU A 10 -27.20 -8.76 0.71
C GLU A 10 -26.66 -10.00 1.43
N TYR A 11 -25.47 -10.47 1.05
CA TYR A 11 -24.82 -11.59 1.71
C TYR A 11 -24.61 -11.36 3.21
N LEU A 12 -24.12 -10.18 3.58
CA LEU A 12 -23.90 -9.84 4.99
C LEU A 12 -25.20 -9.64 5.76
N SER A 13 -26.27 -9.18 5.11
CA SER A 13 -27.60 -8.99 5.74
C SER A 13 -28.35 -10.29 5.98
N ALA A 14 -28.05 -11.36 5.25
CA ALA A 14 -28.69 -12.66 5.38
C ALA A 14 -28.39 -13.36 6.72
N HIS A 15 -27.35 -12.96 7.46
CA HIS A 15 -26.97 -13.46 8.80
C HIS A 15 -26.78 -15.00 8.90
N THR A 16 -26.55 -15.68 7.79
CA THR A 16 -26.40 -17.15 7.73
C THR A 16 -24.98 -17.64 8.06
N GLY A 17 -24.06 -16.70 8.31
CA GLY A 17 -22.64 -16.94 8.49
C GLY A 17 -21.84 -16.20 7.44
N VAL A 18 -20.55 -15.99 7.70
CA VAL A 18 -19.67 -15.26 6.79
C VAL A 18 -18.39 -16.05 6.56
N ALA A 19 -18.16 -16.47 5.32
CA ALA A 19 -16.87 -16.98 4.89
C ALA A 19 -16.07 -15.86 4.24
N SER A 20 -14.86 -15.60 4.74
CA SER A 20 -13.99 -14.59 4.16
C SER A 20 -12.54 -15.06 4.09
N ARG A 21 -11.81 -14.57 3.08
CA ARG A 21 -10.38 -14.83 2.89
C ARG A 21 -9.63 -13.50 2.70
N HIS A 22 -8.41 -13.45 3.22
CA HIS A 22 -7.54 -12.30 2.97
C HIS A 22 -6.74 -12.51 1.69
N MET A 23 -6.48 -11.39 1.04
CA MET A 23 -5.71 -11.29 -0.19
C MET A 23 -4.71 -10.16 -0.02
N VAL A 24 -3.44 -10.42 -0.26
CA VAL A 24 -2.34 -9.45 -0.15
C VAL A 24 -1.79 -9.21 -1.55
N HIS A 25 -1.67 -7.95 -1.94
CA HIS A 25 -1.13 -7.55 -3.23
C HIS A 25 0.03 -6.58 -3.01
N VAL A 26 1.19 -6.89 -3.58
CA VAL A 26 2.42 -6.09 -3.44
C VAL A 26 2.93 -5.75 -4.83
N ILE A 27 3.40 -4.52 -5.01
CA ILE A 27 4.07 -4.08 -6.24
C ILE A 27 5.54 -3.88 -5.90
N GLY A 28 6.35 -4.91 -6.17
CA GLY A 28 7.79 -4.89 -5.94
C GLY A 28 8.57 -4.47 -7.17
N ARG A 29 9.86 -4.23 -6.98
CA ARG A 29 10.80 -4.02 -8.08
C ARG A 29 11.61 -5.29 -8.30
N ASN A 30 11.51 -5.87 -9.47
CA ASN A 30 12.30 -7.05 -9.83
C ASN A 30 13.79 -6.70 -9.79
N ARG A 31 14.59 -7.48 -9.06
CA ARG A 31 16.02 -7.21 -8.84
C ARG A 31 16.87 -7.45 -10.09
N GLU A 32 16.43 -8.32 -10.99
CA GLU A 32 17.15 -8.64 -12.23
C GLU A 32 16.83 -7.63 -13.34
N THR A 33 15.54 -7.35 -13.56
CA THR A 33 15.09 -6.50 -14.67
C THR A 33 14.96 -5.02 -14.28
N GLY A 34 14.84 -4.72 -12.99
CA GLY A 34 14.56 -3.39 -12.49
C GLY A 34 13.13 -2.91 -12.73
N ALA A 35 12.28 -3.73 -13.36
CA ALA A 35 10.89 -3.40 -13.65
C ALA A 35 10.02 -3.50 -12.39
N GLN A 36 8.92 -2.74 -12.38
CA GLN A 36 7.88 -2.91 -11.36
C GLN A 36 6.98 -4.08 -11.75
N GLU A 37 6.85 -5.02 -10.85
CA GLU A 37 6.02 -6.21 -11.02
C GLU A 37 5.08 -6.38 -9.83
N ALA A 38 3.86 -6.81 -10.11
CA ALA A 38 2.85 -7.02 -9.11
C ALA A 38 2.73 -8.51 -8.78
N LEU A 39 2.61 -8.83 -7.50
CA LEU A 39 2.38 -10.17 -7.02
C LEU A 39 1.25 -10.16 -5.99
N GLY A 40 0.25 -11.00 -6.20
CA GLY A 40 -0.87 -11.23 -5.30
C GLY A 40 -0.75 -12.59 -4.62
N LEU A 41 -1.06 -12.66 -3.34
CA LEU A 41 -1.19 -13.90 -2.57
C LEU A 41 -2.55 -13.92 -1.88
N TRP A 42 -3.20 -15.07 -1.79
CA TRP A 42 -4.46 -15.19 -1.08
C TRP A 42 -4.62 -16.53 -0.34
N GLN A 43 -5.55 -16.57 0.60
CA GLN A 43 -5.83 -17.74 1.44
C GLN A 43 -6.77 -18.74 0.77
N GLY A 44 -6.71 -18.89 -0.53
CA GLY A 44 -7.48 -19.88 -1.28
C GLY A 44 -6.61 -21.03 -1.76
N ASP A 45 -7.24 -22.04 -2.28
CA ASP A 45 -6.56 -23.27 -2.70
C ASP A 45 -5.97 -23.12 -4.11
N ASP A 46 -6.68 -22.42 -5.01
CA ASP A 46 -6.29 -22.25 -6.42
C ASP A 46 -5.82 -20.84 -6.73
N HIS A 47 -5.17 -20.67 -7.88
CA HIS A 47 -4.83 -19.36 -8.42
C HIS A 47 -6.09 -18.68 -8.95
N LEU A 48 -6.19 -17.37 -8.70
CA LEU A 48 -7.35 -16.58 -9.07
C LEU A 48 -6.92 -15.31 -9.79
N THR A 49 -7.51 -15.05 -10.96
CA THR A 49 -7.38 -13.75 -11.63
C THR A 49 -8.71 -13.03 -11.55
N ILE A 50 -8.71 -11.83 -10.96
CA ILE A 50 -9.90 -11.03 -10.74
C ILE A 50 -9.63 -9.56 -11.04
N ALA A 51 -10.64 -8.86 -11.57
CA ALA A 51 -10.60 -7.43 -11.76
C ALA A 51 -10.83 -6.71 -10.42
N ILE A 52 -9.92 -5.82 -10.05
CA ILE A 52 -10.04 -4.96 -8.88
C ILE A 52 -9.80 -3.52 -9.34
N ASN A 53 -10.78 -2.65 -9.14
CA ASN A 53 -10.78 -1.28 -9.64
C ASN A 53 -10.48 -1.20 -11.17
N GLY A 54 -11.02 -2.11 -11.95
CA GLY A 54 -10.86 -2.17 -13.41
C GLY A 54 -9.51 -2.73 -13.90
N ALA A 55 -8.61 -3.16 -13.02
CA ALA A 55 -7.35 -3.79 -13.36
C ALA A 55 -7.36 -5.28 -13.00
N ASN A 56 -6.99 -6.15 -13.94
CA ASN A 56 -6.85 -7.57 -13.68
C ASN A 56 -5.62 -7.82 -12.79
N ARG A 57 -5.84 -8.56 -11.70
CA ARG A 57 -4.80 -8.94 -10.74
C ARG A 57 -4.83 -10.44 -10.54
N THR A 58 -3.67 -11.06 -10.57
CA THR A 58 -3.53 -12.49 -10.29
C THR A 58 -3.11 -12.67 -8.83
N TYR A 59 -3.82 -13.55 -8.15
CA TYR A 59 -3.56 -13.96 -6.78
C TYR A 59 -3.23 -15.45 -6.75
N TYR A 60 -2.08 -15.76 -6.19
CA TYR A 60 -1.61 -17.13 -6.03
C TYR A 60 -2.10 -17.68 -4.70
N GLY A 61 -2.78 -18.84 -4.77
CA GLY A 61 -3.28 -19.61 -3.62
C GLY A 61 -2.27 -20.64 -3.15
N ALA A 62 -2.77 -21.82 -2.81
CA ALA A 62 -1.99 -23.01 -2.45
C ALA A 62 -1.05 -22.79 -1.24
N GLY A 63 -1.52 -22.06 -0.21
CA GLY A 63 -0.82 -21.95 1.08
C GLY A 63 0.31 -20.94 1.14
N GLY A 64 0.53 -20.14 0.09
CA GLY A 64 1.52 -19.06 0.11
C GLY A 64 1.25 -18.01 1.19
N LEU A 65 -0.02 -17.62 1.37
CA LEU A 65 -0.47 -16.74 2.44
C LEU A 65 -1.09 -17.57 3.58
N ILE A 66 -0.37 -17.70 4.70
CA ILE A 66 -0.85 -18.44 5.88
C ILE A 66 -1.90 -17.61 6.62
N GLY A 67 -1.61 -16.34 6.90
CA GLY A 67 -2.50 -15.50 7.68
C GLY A 67 -2.20 -14.01 7.57
N VAL A 68 -3.18 -13.23 7.99
CA VAL A 68 -3.07 -11.79 8.19
C VAL A 68 -3.58 -11.48 9.58
N GLU A 69 -2.85 -10.70 10.35
CA GLU A 69 -3.29 -10.26 11.68
C GLU A 69 -4.63 -9.55 11.63
N PRO A 70 -5.39 -9.56 12.74
CA PRO A 70 -6.64 -8.82 12.85
C PRO A 70 -6.43 -7.33 12.55
N ILE A 71 -7.16 -6.82 11.57
CA ILE A 71 -7.08 -5.43 11.15
C ILE A 71 -7.84 -4.56 12.16
N ARG A 72 -7.09 -3.78 12.93
CA ARG A 72 -7.66 -2.86 13.91
C ARG A 72 -7.97 -1.51 13.25
N ALA A 73 -9.18 -1.00 13.48
CA ALA A 73 -9.59 0.34 13.08
C ALA A 73 -9.65 1.25 14.32
N GLY A 74 -9.16 2.46 14.23
CA GLY A 74 -9.19 3.46 15.31
C GLY A 74 -9.27 4.88 14.71
N ILE A 75 -9.62 5.83 15.51
CA ILE A 75 -9.62 7.26 15.18
C ILE A 75 -8.24 7.81 15.55
N GLY A 76 -7.65 8.65 14.67
CA GLY A 76 -6.36 9.30 14.90
C GLY A 76 -5.39 9.13 13.73
N LEU A 77 -4.25 9.82 13.81
CA LEU A 77 -3.17 9.82 12.80
C LEU A 77 -2.08 8.80 13.11
N GLU A 78 -2.41 7.76 13.83
CA GLU A 78 -1.46 6.70 14.18
C GLU A 78 -1.07 5.88 12.94
N VAL A 79 0.23 5.64 12.78
CA VAL A 79 0.74 4.70 11.77
C VAL A 79 0.50 3.28 12.30
N ARG A 80 -0.41 2.57 11.65
CA ARG A 80 -0.73 1.20 12.02
C ARG A 80 0.14 0.24 11.27
N MET A 81 0.64 -0.74 11.98
CA MET A 81 1.37 -1.86 11.43
C MET A 81 0.42 -3.05 11.30
N LEU A 82 0.59 -3.84 10.25
CA LEU A 82 -0.18 -5.05 9.96
C LEU A 82 0.81 -6.13 9.53
N GLN A 83 0.72 -7.30 10.13
CA GLN A 83 1.57 -8.43 9.78
C GLN A 83 0.82 -9.43 8.90
N ALA A 84 1.51 -9.92 7.88
CA ALA A 84 1.08 -11.04 7.06
C ALA A 84 2.13 -12.16 7.18
N THR A 85 1.68 -13.36 7.49
CA THR A 85 2.51 -14.56 7.60
C THR A 85 2.44 -15.35 6.31
N LEU A 86 3.59 -15.66 5.75
CA LEU A 86 3.76 -16.33 4.47
C LEU A 86 4.52 -17.65 4.65
N SER A 87 4.22 -18.63 3.81
CA SER A 87 5.00 -19.86 3.69
C SER A 87 6.14 -19.64 2.68
N PRO A 88 7.43 -19.72 3.09
CA PRO A 88 8.53 -19.53 2.15
C PRO A 88 8.75 -20.72 1.21
N LEU A 89 7.91 -21.74 1.28
CA LEU A 89 8.02 -22.98 0.48
C LEU A 89 7.48 -22.81 -0.95
N THR A 90 6.54 -21.87 -1.15
CA THR A 90 5.95 -21.65 -2.46
C THR A 90 6.86 -20.78 -3.35
N PRO A 91 6.97 -21.07 -4.66
CA PRO A 91 7.85 -20.32 -5.56
C PRO A 91 7.47 -18.84 -5.66
N GLU A 92 6.19 -18.51 -5.58
CA GLU A 92 5.69 -17.13 -5.62
C GLU A 92 6.14 -16.35 -4.38
N VAL A 93 6.09 -16.96 -3.21
CA VAL A 93 6.60 -16.34 -1.98
C VAL A 93 8.11 -16.22 -2.02
N ALA A 94 8.82 -17.22 -2.53
CA ALA A 94 10.28 -17.15 -2.71
C ALA A 94 10.66 -16.01 -3.69
N LEU A 95 9.90 -15.83 -4.77
CA LEU A 95 10.06 -14.72 -5.70
C LEU A 95 9.81 -13.36 -5.01
N LEU A 96 8.74 -13.23 -4.23
CA LEU A 96 8.43 -12.02 -3.48
C LEU A 96 9.55 -11.64 -2.50
N LEU A 97 10.08 -12.63 -1.76
CA LEU A 97 11.06 -12.41 -0.70
C LEU A 97 12.48 -12.18 -1.22
N ARG A 98 12.86 -12.83 -2.31
CA ARG A 98 14.25 -12.85 -2.81
C ARG A 98 14.42 -12.21 -4.19
N GLY A 99 13.45 -12.40 -5.09
CA GLY A 99 13.49 -11.88 -6.47
C GLY A 99 13.11 -10.40 -6.54
N TYR A 100 12.27 -9.91 -5.63
CA TYR A 100 11.85 -8.52 -5.62
C TYR A 100 12.55 -7.70 -4.54
N ASP A 101 12.81 -6.44 -4.85
CA ASP A 101 13.05 -5.41 -3.86
C ASP A 101 11.68 -4.89 -3.37
N THR A 102 11.29 -5.38 -2.21
CA THR A 102 10.00 -5.05 -1.59
C THR A 102 10.09 -3.88 -0.61
N ARG A 103 11.26 -3.28 -0.45
CA ARG A 103 11.46 -2.16 0.47
C ARG A 103 10.59 -0.97 0.07
N LEU A 104 9.70 -0.55 0.97
CA LEU A 104 8.71 0.51 0.74
C LEU A 104 7.81 0.26 -0.49
N ALA A 105 7.69 -1.00 -0.92
CA ALA A 105 6.80 -1.40 -1.98
C ALA A 105 5.34 -1.13 -1.60
N PRO A 106 4.53 -0.55 -2.50
CA PRO A 106 3.10 -0.39 -2.26
C PRO A 106 2.44 -1.75 -2.01
N ALA A 107 1.63 -1.81 -0.95
CA ALA A 107 0.92 -3.02 -0.56
C ALA A 107 -0.53 -2.72 -0.25
N GLU A 108 -1.41 -3.62 -0.66
CA GLU A 108 -2.83 -3.57 -0.38
C GLU A 108 -3.28 -4.91 0.19
N VAL A 109 -4.17 -4.87 1.18
CA VAL A 109 -4.84 -6.07 1.69
C VAL A 109 -6.33 -5.95 1.41
N HIS A 110 -6.86 -6.98 0.78
CA HIS A 110 -8.28 -7.09 0.46
C HIS A 110 -8.89 -8.24 1.25
N ARG A 111 -10.19 -8.15 1.45
CA ARG A 111 -11.01 -9.21 2.02
C ARG A 111 -12.02 -9.64 0.96
N GLY A 112 -11.90 -10.86 0.50
CA GLY A 112 -12.88 -11.51 -0.35
C GLY A 112 -13.95 -12.19 0.51
N LEU A 113 -15.21 -12.00 0.16
CA LEU A 113 -16.35 -12.74 0.71
C LEU A 113 -16.63 -13.92 -0.20
N LEU A 114 -16.82 -15.11 0.39
CA LEU A 114 -17.06 -16.33 -0.35
C LEU A 114 -18.48 -16.83 -0.10
N SER A 115 -19.09 -17.38 -1.13
CA SER A 115 -20.32 -18.13 -1.01
C SER A 115 -20.09 -19.37 -0.14
N LEU A 116 -20.95 -19.61 0.83
CA LEU A 116 -20.89 -20.80 1.68
C LEU A 116 -21.22 -22.08 0.91
N GLU A 117 -21.93 -21.97 -0.21
CA GLU A 117 -22.35 -23.11 -1.03
C GLU A 117 -21.27 -23.46 -2.08
N THR A 118 -20.73 -22.46 -2.77
CA THR A 118 -19.83 -22.68 -3.91
C THR A 118 -18.36 -22.49 -3.57
N GLY A 119 -18.04 -21.83 -2.45
CA GLY A 119 -16.67 -21.45 -2.10
C GLY A 119 -16.05 -20.35 -2.99
N GLN A 120 -16.83 -19.83 -3.94
CA GLN A 120 -16.36 -18.78 -4.86
C GLN A 120 -16.58 -17.39 -4.30
N LEU A 121 -15.82 -16.40 -4.82
CA LEU A 121 -16.02 -15.01 -4.47
C LEU A 121 -17.39 -14.52 -4.94
N ILE A 122 -18.12 -13.85 -4.04
CA ILE A 122 -19.44 -13.29 -4.30
C ILE A 122 -19.36 -12.04 -5.15
N ALA A 123 -18.34 -11.21 -4.88
CA ALA A 123 -18.15 -9.91 -5.51
C ALA A 123 -16.67 -9.49 -5.49
N GLU A 124 -16.38 -8.29 -6.00
CA GLU A 124 -15.04 -7.71 -5.94
C GLU A 124 -14.54 -7.62 -4.50
N PRO A 125 -13.31 -8.10 -4.19
CA PRO A 125 -12.75 -8.06 -2.85
C PRO A 125 -12.63 -6.64 -2.29
N ILE A 126 -13.04 -6.48 -1.04
CA ILE A 126 -13.07 -5.20 -0.34
C ILE A 126 -11.68 -4.84 0.16
N ARG A 127 -11.11 -3.71 -0.25
CA ARG A 127 -9.83 -3.25 0.29
C ARG A 127 -9.99 -2.83 1.75
N VAL A 128 -9.26 -3.52 2.64
CA VAL A 128 -9.31 -3.31 4.09
C VAL A 128 -8.08 -2.59 4.63
N PHE A 129 -6.95 -2.67 3.90
CA PHE A 129 -5.71 -1.99 4.27
C PHE A 129 -4.97 -1.53 3.02
N ARG A 130 -4.30 -0.38 3.14
CA ARG A 130 -3.37 0.15 2.14
C ARG A 130 -2.17 0.75 2.84
N GLY A 131 -0.99 0.46 2.32
CA GLY A 131 0.25 0.98 2.87
C GLY A 131 1.47 0.58 2.07
N TRP A 132 2.57 0.39 2.76
CA TRP A 132 3.85 -0.03 2.17
C TRP A 132 4.44 -1.15 3.00
N VAL A 133 5.24 -1.98 2.35
CA VAL A 133 6.07 -2.98 3.03
C VAL A 133 7.13 -2.23 3.84
N ASP A 134 7.18 -2.48 5.13
CA ASP A 134 8.15 -1.86 6.06
C ASP A 134 9.29 -2.82 6.36
N GLU A 135 8.96 -4.05 6.70
CA GLU A 135 9.94 -5.06 7.09
C GLU A 135 9.55 -6.44 6.56
N VAL A 136 10.55 -7.23 6.22
CA VAL A 136 10.41 -8.64 5.87
C VAL A 136 11.35 -9.46 6.74
N LYS A 137 10.79 -10.37 7.52
CA LYS A 137 11.54 -11.33 8.36
C LYS A 137 11.37 -12.74 7.81
N ILE A 138 12.45 -13.47 7.67
CA ILE A 138 12.44 -14.87 7.27
C ILE A 138 13.02 -15.68 8.42
N LYS A 139 12.23 -16.57 8.97
CA LYS A 139 12.64 -17.54 9.98
C LYS A 139 12.79 -18.90 9.31
N THR A 140 14.00 -19.38 9.24
CA THR A 140 14.30 -20.73 8.76
C THR A 140 14.29 -21.68 9.95
N GLY A 141 13.47 -22.71 9.88
CA GLY A 141 13.40 -23.74 10.91
C GLY A 141 14.65 -24.62 10.91
N GLU A 142 14.87 -25.31 12.02
CA GLU A 142 15.82 -26.41 12.11
C GLU A 142 15.36 -27.60 11.26
N VAL A 143 16.20 -28.63 11.11
CA VAL A 143 15.83 -29.85 10.36
C VAL A 143 14.57 -30.46 10.98
N GLY A 144 13.50 -30.55 10.19
CA GLY A 144 12.17 -30.98 10.66
C GLY A 144 11.31 -29.88 11.32
N GLY A 145 11.82 -28.65 11.45
CA GLY A 145 11.10 -27.50 11.98
C GLY A 145 10.31 -26.73 10.93
N THR A 146 9.49 -25.78 11.38
CA THR A 146 8.67 -24.92 10.50
C THR A 146 9.42 -23.67 10.10
N SER A 147 9.45 -23.37 8.80
CA SER A 147 9.93 -22.11 8.27
C SER A 147 8.75 -21.19 7.97
N GLU A 148 8.89 -19.92 8.31
CA GLU A 148 7.87 -18.90 8.06
C GLU A 148 8.52 -17.57 7.63
N ALA A 149 7.78 -16.78 6.87
CA ALA A 149 8.18 -15.42 6.56
C ALA A 149 7.09 -14.45 7.03
N THR A 150 7.48 -13.40 7.72
CA THR A 150 6.56 -12.35 8.17
C THR A 150 6.84 -11.08 7.40
N VAL A 151 5.82 -10.54 6.77
CA VAL A 151 5.86 -9.25 6.08
C VAL A 151 5.09 -8.24 6.92
N THR A 152 5.76 -7.20 7.38
CA THR A 152 5.16 -6.12 8.14
C THR A 152 4.82 -4.96 7.19
N LEU A 153 3.58 -4.54 7.22
CA LEU A 153 3.03 -3.48 6.39
C LEU A 153 2.75 -2.25 7.25
N ALA A 154 3.29 -1.09 6.87
CA ALA A 154 2.97 0.20 7.49
C ALA A 154 1.81 0.87 6.75
N SER A 155 0.82 1.39 7.46
CA SER A 155 -0.35 2.03 6.86
C SER A 155 0.01 3.31 6.08
N ALA A 156 -0.85 3.68 5.14
CA ALA A 156 -0.70 4.91 4.35
C ALA A 156 -0.65 6.20 5.18
N ALA A 157 -1.07 6.16 6.46
CA ALA A 157 -0.91 7.26 7.41
C ALA A 157 0.56 7.66 7.62
N ARG A 158 1.53 6.76 7.39
CA ARG A 158 2.97 7.08 7.40
C ARG A 158 3.33 8.21 6.42
N GLY A 159 2.60 8.35 5.32
CA GLY A 159 2.80 9.45 4.39
C GLY A 159 2.56 10.84 5.01
N LEU A 160 1.70 10.92 6.03
CA LEU A 160 1.40 12.17 6.75
C LEU A 160 2.52 12.58 7.72
N THR A 161 3.33 11.63 8.19
CA THR A 161 4.47 11.89 9.08
C THR A 161 5.74 12.22 8.33
N ARG A 162 5.76 12.03 6.99
CA ARG A 162 6.92 12.32 6.18
C ARG A 162 7.05 13.83 5.96
N ALA A 163 8.20 14.38 6.32
CA ALA A 163 8.52 15.75 6.01
C ALA A 163 8.49 15.97 4.49
N LEU A 164 7.80 17.03 4.05
CA LEU A 164 7.82 17.43 2.66
C LEU A 164 9.20 18.00 2.34
N THR A 165 9.83 17.48 1.30
CA THR A 165 11.12 17.99 0.79
C THR A 165 10.95 19.23 -0.06
N LEU A 166 9.71 19.65 -0.32
CA LEU A 166 9.40 20.81 -1.14
C LEU A 166 9.77 22.09 -0.41
N THR A 167 10.65 22.85 -0.99
CA THR A 167 11.04 24.19 -0.52
C THR A 167 10.05 25.24 -1.03
N ARG A 168 9.93 26.36 -0.30
CA ARG A 168 9.15 27.52 -0.75
C ARG A 168 9.97 28.34 -1.76
N SER A 169 10.31 27.74 -2.91
CA SER A 169 11.12 28.36 -3.96
C SER A 169 10.25 28.74 -5.17
N ASP A 170 10.73 29.70 -5.96
CA ASP A 170 10.13 30.08 -7.24
C ASP A 170 10.04 28.87 -8.19
N THR A 171 11.08 28.07 -8.27
CA THR A 171 11.13 26.85 -9.09
C THR A 171 10.00 25.86 -8.76
N GLU A 172 9.70 25.65 -7.47
CA GLU A 172 8.62 24.75 -7.06
C GLU A 172 7.23 25.34 -7.34
N MET A 173 7.07 26.67 -7.21
CA MET A 173 5.85 27.36 -7.59
C MET A 173 5.56 27.21 -9.09
N ARG A 174 6.56 27.46 -9.92
CA ARG A 174 6.46 27.34 -11.39
C ARG A 174 6.24 25.89 -11.85
N ARG A 175 6.74 24.91 -11.11
CA ARG A 175 6.47 23.48 -11.38
C ARG A 175 4.99 23.16 -11.26
N ARG A 176 4.28 23.78 -10.31
CA ARG A 176 2.83 23.60 -10.10
C ARG A 176 2.01 24.39 -11.11
N ASN A 177 2.41 25.61 -11.36
CA ASN A 177 1.79 26.51 -12.33
C ASN A 177 2.89 27.35 -12.99
N ALA A 178 3.14 27.11 -14.27
CA ALA A 178 4.18 27.79 -15.04
C ALA A 178 4.04 29.32 -15.06
N GLY A 179 2.82 29.85 -14.87
CA GLY A 179 2.53 31.29 -14.79
C GLY A 179 2.69 31.90 -13.40
N ASP A 180 2.98 31.11 -12.35
CA ASP A 180 3.10 31.61 -10.99
C ASP A 180 4.44 32.33 -10.81
N ARG A 181 4.37 33.62 -10.51
CA ARG A 181 5.53 34.50 -10.28
C ARG A 181 5.56 35.07 -8.86
N PHE A 182 4.80 34.54 -7.96
CA PHE A 182 4.70 35.07 -6.60
C PHE A 182 6.04 35.12 -5.86
N ARG A 183 6.99 34.26 -6.23
CA ARG A 183 8.33 34.17 -5.64
C ARG A 183 9.47 34.47 -6.61
N ASP A 184 9.20 35.16 -7.70
CA ASP A 184 10.16 35.42 -8.79
C ASP A 184 11.47 36.09 -8.31
N TYR A 185 11.41 36.88 -7.22
CA TYR A 185 12.57 37.59 -6.66
C TYR A 185 12.81 37.29 -5.18
N ALA A 186 12.30 36.17 -4.68
CA ALA A 186 12.36 35.85 -3.26
C ALA A 186 13.79 35.61 -2.75
N ASP A 187 14.72 35.23 -3.62
CA ASP A 187 16.14 35.00 -3.34
C ASP A 187 16.94 36.32 -3.17
N ILE A 188 16.57 37.36 -3.92
CA ILE A 188 17.25 38.67 -3.88
C ILE A 188 16.51 39.75 -3.12
N ALA A 189 15.26 39.46 -2.67
CA ALA A 189 14.42 40.44 -1.97
C ALA A 189 15.05 41.00 -0.67
N GLY A 190 15.95 40.22 -0.02
CA GLY A 190 16.67 40.65 1.16
C GLY A 190 17.84 41.61 0.90
N GLU A 191 18.30 41.70 -0.34
CA GLU A 191 19.42 42.57 -0.73
C GLU A 191 18.95 43.98 -1.13
N VAL A 192 17.66 44.12 -1.42
CA VAL A 192 17.06 45.41 -1.80
C VAL A 192 16.73 46.21 -0.56
N GLY A 193 17.48 47.30 -0.34
CA GLY A 193 17.21 48.25 0.75
C GLY A 193 15.81 48.90 0.58
N VAL A 194 14.92 48.68 1.53
CA VAL A 194 13.59 49.32 1.56
C VAL A 194 13.63 50.46 2.54
N TRP A 195 13.44 51.67 2.06
CA TRP A 195 13.44 52.90 2.85
C TRP A 195 12.01 53.19 3.29
N TRP A 196 11.76 53.20 4.58
CA TRP A 196 10.47 53.54 5.17
C TRP A 196 10.47 55.01 5.62
N GLY A 197 9.59 55.80 5.03
CA GLY A 197 9.34 57.18 5.51
C GLY A 197 10.29 58.27 4.99
N GLU A 198 11.29 57.96 4.16
CA GLU A 198 12.18 58.95 3.52
C GLU A 198 12.00 58.96 1.99
N LYS A 199 12.08 60.16 1.42
CA LYS A 199 12.14 60.30 -0.05
C LYS A 199 13.55 59.89 -0.55
N ARG A 200 13.60 58.94 -1.45
CA ARG A 200 14.82 58.53 -2.13
C ARG A 200 15.27 59.71 -3.00
N GLU A 201 16.38 60.40 -2.64
CA GLU A 201 17.04 61.32 -3.58
C GLU A 201 17.56 60.49 -4.77
N ARG A 202 17.09 60.85 -5.95
CA ARG A 202 17.62 60.28 -7.19
C ARG A 202 19.01 60.88 -7.42
N ALA A 203 20.04 60.05 -7.38
CA ALA A 203 21.36 60.37 -7.90
C ALA A 203 21.35 60.44 -9.43
#